data_910a5fa77f2ce15170c3b0978ef26049
#
_entry.id   910a5fa77f2ce15170c3b0978ef26049
#
_cell.length_a   1.000
_cell.length_b   1.000
_cell.length_c   1.000
_cell.angle_alpha   90.00
_cell.angle_beta   90.00
_cell.angle_gamma   90.00
#
_symmetry.space_group_name_H-M   'P 1'
#
loop_
_entity.id
_entity.type
_entity.pdbx_description
1 polymer ?
#
loop_
_entity_poly.entity_id
_entity_poly.type
_entity_poly.pdbx_seq_one_letter_code
_entity_poly.pdbx_strand_id
1 'polypeptide(L)'
;MIYKKLRISLIFSKLVVPKLLISNHRMHNLYTKFVKILEICKQFSNNLVNEQGNIPRRGPVPRFSDLEIVALSLAAEAESIDSEKWLFEYKLQEYRNKISNLISRRQFNDRRKKTAGLCEEIRKRLACKMDEGEDFFIVDSKPIEVCRVARGKRCRMGRTGEFAQAPDFGFCASQNIYYFGYKLHAVCGVSGVIHSYDLSKASVHDLNYMKDVKHTYHDCSIYGDKGYIGADVQLDLFETAHIRLECPYRLNQKDWNPTFIPFAKARKRIETLFSQLTDQFMVIRNYAKITNGLFARIIGKISALTVSQYMNYINGKPIGRIKYALN
;
A
#
# COMPACT_ATOMS: atom_id res chain seq x y z
N MET A 1 -40.37 10.72 -27.14
CA MET A 1 -40.08 9.42 -27.70
C MET A 1 -39.35 8.63 -26.61
N ILE A 2 -39.94 7.53 -26.21
CA ILE A 2 -39.86 6.80 -24.95
C ILE A 2 -38.62 5.89 -24.91
N TYR A 3 -37.71 6.07 -23.95
CA TYR A 3 -36.68 5.08 -23.64
C TYR A 3 -37.19 4.12 -22.55
N LYS A 4 -37.51 2.88 -22.99
CA LYS A 4 -37.82 1.75 -22.11
C LYS A 4 -36.61 1.34 -21.29
N LYS A 5 -36.74 1.40 -19.96
CA LYS A 5 -35.85 0.73 -19.00
C LYS A 5 -36.00 -0.79 -19.13
N LEU A 6 -34.97 -1.46 -19.58
CA LEU A 6 -34.81 -2.90 -19.41
C LEU A 6 -34.17 -3.16 -18.05
N ARG A 7 -34.97 -3.63 -17.09
CA ARG A 7 -34.50 -4.24 -15.85
C ARG A 7 -34.01 -5.66 -16.17
N ILE A 8 -32.74 -5.90 -16.17
CA ILE A 8 -32.19 -7.26 -16.08
C ILE A 8 -32.01 -7.56 -14.59
N SER A 9 -32.90 -8.42 -14.07
CA SER A 9 -32.77 -8.98 -12.73
C SER A 9 -31.64 -10.05 -12.76
N LEU A 10 -30.43 -9.68 -12.37
CA LEU A 10 -29.39 -10.64 -12.07
C LEU A 10 -29.69 -11.28 -10.71
N ILE A 11 -29.99 -12.57 -10.76
CA ILE A 11 -30.11 -13.47 -9.60
C ILE A 11 -28.72 -13.57 -8.98
N PHE A 12 -28.48 -12.77 -7.96
CA PHE A 12 -27.32 -12.95 -7.09
C PHE A 12 -27.51 -14.24 -6.28
N SER A 13 -26.84 -15.32 -6.67
CA SER A 13 -26.56 -16.43 -5.76
C SER A 13 -25.74 -15.88 -4.59
N LYS A 14 -26.40 -15.74 -3.44
CA LYS A 14 -25.77 -15.42 -2.16
C LYS A 14 -24.73 -16.52 -1.87
N LEU A 15 -23.47 -16.29 -2.22
CA LEU A 15 -22.36 -16.96 -1.59
C LEU A 15 -22.43 -16.60 -0.11
N VAL A 16 -22.90 -17.54 0.69
CA VAL A 16 -22.89 -17.46 2.15
C VAL A 16 -21.42 -17.47 2.57
N VAL A 17 -20.85 -16.28 2.72
CA VAL A 17 -19.59 -16.13 3.44
C VAL A 17 -19.89 -16.58 4.87
N PRO A 18 -19.22 -17.61 5.41
CA PRO A 18 -19.45 -18.01 6.78
C PRO A 18 -19.19 -16.81 7.68
N LYS A 19 -20.24 -16.35 8.37
CA LYS A 19 -20.10 -15.38 9.47
C LYS A 19 -19.20 -16.03 10.51
N LEU A 20 -17.91 -15.73 10.46
CA LEU A 20 -17.02 -15.97 11.58
C LEU A 20 -17.64 -15.27 12.79
N LEU A 21 -18.12 -16.06 13.75
CA LEU A 21 -18.56 -15.59 15.06
C LEU A 21 -17.35 -14.95 15.77
N ILE A 22 -17.12 -13.68 15.46
CA ILE A 22 -16.10 -12.89 16.13
C ILE A 22 -16.72 -12.46 17.45
N SER A 23 -16.34 -13.15 18.52
CA SER A 23 -16.60 -12.68 19.88
C SER A 23 -16.08 -11.23 19.97
N ASN A 24 -16.90 -10.35 20.54
CA ASN A 24 -16.62 -8.92 20.78
C ASN A 24 -15.49 -8.71 21.82
N HIS A 25 -14.38 -9.43 21.69
CA HIS A 25 -13.17 -9.15 22.44
C HIS A 25 -12.43 -8.01 21.74
N ARG A 26 -12.25 -6.92 22.47
CA ARG A 26 -11.45 -5.78 22.04
C ARG A 26 -10.11 -6.27 21.47
N MET A 27 -9.85 -5.99 20.19
CA MET A 27 -8.61 -6.41 19.50
C MET A 27 -7.42 -5.56 19.96
N HIS A 28 -7.15 -5.50 21.25
CA HIS A 28 -6.10 -4.65 21.81
C HIS A 28 -4.75 -5.38 21.96
N ASN A 29 -4.58 -6.58 21.41
CA ASN A 29 -3.31 -7.24 21.54
C ASN A 29 -2.76 -7.73 20.20
N LEU A 30 -1.44 -7.68 20.10
CA LEU A 30 -0.68 -8.09 18.94
C LEU A 30 -1.02 -9.51 18.47
N TYR A 31 -1.22 -10.45 19.41
CA TYR A 31 -1.51 -11.86 19.07
C TYR A 31 -2.86 -12.02 18.36
N THR A 32 -3.91 -11.38 18.86
CA THR A 32 -5.24 -11.43 18.23
C THR A 32 -5.22 -10.85 16.82
N LYS A 33 -4.52 -9.72 16.64
CA LYS A 33 -4.31 -9.13 15.30
C LYS A 33 -3.51 -10.05 14.39
N PHE A 34 -2.44 -10.66 14.91
CA PHE A 34 -1.63 -11.65 14.17
C PHE A 34 -2.48 -12.81 13.65
N VAL A 35 -3.29 -13.43 14.52
CA VAL A 35 -4.15 -14.56 14.13
C VAL A 35 -5.16 -14.14 13.06
N LYS A 36 -5.86 -13.02 13.26
CA LYS A 36 -6.85 -12.53 12.30
C LYS A 36 -6.23 -12.16 10.94
N ILE A 37 -5.08 -11.51 10.95
CA ILE A 37 -4.35 -11.17 9.73
C ILE A 37 -3.86 -12.44 9.03
N LEU A 38 -3.40 -13.45 9.78
CA LEU A 38 -2.98 -14.73 9.22
C LEU A 38 -4.14 -15.44 8.50
N GLU A 39 -5.34 -15.43 9.06
CA GLU A 39 -6.54 -15.97 8.42
C GLU A 39 -6.85 -15.25 7.10
N ILE A 40 -6.79 -13.91 7.10
CA ILE A 40 -6.97 -13.12 5.88
C ILE A 40 -5.89 -13.46 4.85
N CYS A 41 -4.61 -13.52 5.26
CA CYS A 41 -3.52 -13.89 4.37
C CYS A 41 -3.72 -15.27 3.75
N LYS A 42 -4.20 -16.28 4.51
CA LYS A 42 -4.52 -17.62 4.01
C LYS A 42 -5.59 -17.58 2.92
N GLN A 43 -6.67 -16.81 3.13
CA GLN A 43 -7.76 -16.66 2.16
C GLN A 43 -7.29 -16.08 0.81
N PHE A 44 -6.31 -15.17 0.82
CA PHE A 44 -5.83 -14.47 -0.37
C PHE A 44 -4.49 -14.99 -0.90
N SER A 45 -3.96 -16.09 -0.37
CA SER A 45 -2.69 -16.70 -0.80
C SER A 45 -2.84 -17.93 -1.70
N ASN A 46 -4.03 -18.22 -2.18
CA ASN A 46 -4.27 -19.36 -3.07
C ASN A 46 -3.32 -19.32 -4.29
N ASN A 47 -2.71 -20.45 -4.62
CA ASN A 47 -1.68 -20.61 -5.67
C ASN A 47 -0.37 -19.81 -5.46
N LEU A 48 -0.17 -19.15 -4.31
CA LEU A 48 1.06 -18.44 -3.98
C LEU A 48 1.95 -19.23 -3.02
N VAL A 49 1.34 -20.09 -2.23
CA VAL A 49 2.01 -20.88 -1.20
C VAL A 49 1.54 -22.34 -1.23
N ASN A 50 2.33 -23.23 -0.62
CA ASN A 50 1.94 -24.60 -0.40
C ASN A 50 0.96 -24.74 0.79
N GLU A 51 0.49 -25.96 1.09
CA GLU A 51 -0.44 -26.25 2.18
C GLU A 51 0.06 -25.77 3.56
N GLN A 52 1.39 -25.76 3.78
CA GLN A 52 2.01 -25.28 5.02
C GLN A 52 2.15 -23.75 5.06
N GLY A 53 1.72 -23.02 4.02
CA GLY A 53 1.79 -21.57 3.96
C GLY A 53 3.17 -21.02 3.59
N ASN A 54 3.99 -21.80 2.89
CA ASN A 54 5.32 -21.40 2.43
C ASN A 54 5.38 -21.23 0.92
N ILE A 55 6.12 -20.22 0.44
CA ILE A 55 6.45 -20.06 -0.98
C ILE A 55 7.18 -21.33 -1.45
N PRO A 56 6.79 -21.94 -2.59
CA PRO A 56 7.50 -23.09 -3.14
C PRO A 56 8.98 -22.82 -3.35
N ARG A 57 9.83 -23.68 -2.77
CA ARG A 57 11.30 -23.57 -2.87
C ARG A 57 11.96 -24.91 -2.66
N ARG A 58 13.21 -25.03 -3.10
CA ARG A 58 14.07 -26.19 -2.79
C ARG A 58 14.56 -26.11 -1.33
N GLY A 59 14.73 -27.23 -0.68
CA GLY A 59 15.29 -27.37 0.66
C GLY A 59 14.25 -27.53 1.77
N PRO A 60 14.65 -27.47 3.04
CA PRO A 60 13.78 -27.69 4.18
C PRO A 60 12.63 -26.69 4.25
N VAL A 61 11.43 -27.20 4.54
CA VAL A 61 10.23 -26.37 4.71
C VAL A 61 10.27 -25.69 6.09
N PRO A 62 10.18 -24.35 6.16
CA PRO A 62 10.18 -23.65 7.43
C PRO A 62 8.96 -23.96 8.28
N ARG A 63 9.16 -24.28 9.57
CA ARG A 63 8.05 -24.53 10.52
C ARG A 63 7.24 -23.28 10.84
N PHE A 64 7.91 -22.13 11.02
CA PHE A 64 7.25 -20.81 11.06
C PHE A 64 7.10 -20.37 9.61
N SER A 65 5.89 -20.45 9.06
CA SER A 65 5.62 -20.29 7.61
C SER A 65 5.88 -18.88 7.07
N ASP A 66 5.91 -18.75 5.74
CA ASP A 66 6.05 -17.43 5.10
C ASP A 66 4.78 -16.58 5.30
N LEU A 67 3.60 -17.20 5.36
CA LEU A 67 2.37 -16.48 5.72
C LEU A 67 2.40 -15.96 7.16
N GLU A 68 2.98 -16.72 8.11
CA GLU A 68 3.16 -16.23 9.48
C GLU A 68 4.15 -15.08 9.55
N ILE A 69 5.21 -15.07 8.73
CA ILE A 69 6.12 -13.92 8.60
C ILE A 69 5.37 -12.68 8.12
N VAL A 70 4.58 -12.81 7.06
CA VAL A 70 3.76 -11.72 6.52
C VAL A 70 2.77 -11.23 7.59
N ALA A 71 1.98 -12.14 8.16
CA ALA A 71 0.97 -11.79 9.16
C ALA A 71 1.56 -11.10 10.40
N LEU A 72 2.69 -11.60 10.92
CA LEU A 72 3.36 -10.98 12.08
C LEU A 72 3.92 -9.60 11.73
N SER A 73 4.47 -9.44 10.51
CA SER A 73 4.92 -8.14 10.02
C SER A 73 3.78 -7.14 9.95
N LEU A 74 2.65 -7.52 9.36
CA LEU A 74 1.48 -6.65 9.21
C LEU A 74 0.82 -6.32 10.56
N ALA A 75 0.78 -7.29 11.49
CA ALA A 75 0.27 -7.07 12.85
C ALA A 75 1.14 -6.07 13.61
N ALA A 76 2.46 -6.15 13.48
CA ALA A 76 3.39 -5.20 14.09
C ALA A 76 3.20 -3.78 13.53
N GLU A 77 3.06 -3.64 12.20
CA GLU A 77 2.79 -2.33 11.58
C GLU A 77 1.42 -1.76 12.02
N ALA A 78 0.37 -2.60 12.13
CA ALA A 78 -0.95 -2.19 12.62
C ALA A 78 -0.93 -1.73 14.09
N GLU A 79 0.00 -2.26 14.90
CA GLU A 79 0.26 -1.82 16.27
C GLU A 79 1.26 -0.64 16.35
N SER A 80 1.62 -0.04 15.23
CA SER A 80 2.63 1.03 15.15
C SER A 80 3.98 0.64 15.76
N ILE A 81 4.37 -0.63 15.64
CA ILE A 81 5.66 -1.15 16.13
C ILE A 81 6.68 -1.08 14.99
N ASP A 82 7.46 -0.02 14.93
CA ASP A 82 8.48 0.21 13.91
C ASP A 82 9.83 -0.47 14.20
N SER A 83 10.07 -0.87 15.46
CA SER A 83 11.31 -1.49 15.92
C SER A 83 11.17 -3.00 16.04
N GLU A 84 11.86 -3.76 15.18
CA GLU A 84 11.94 -5.22 15.29
C GLU A 84 12.60 -5.67 16.61
N LYS A 85 13.51 -4.87 17.17
CA LYS A 85 14.09 -5.15 18.49
C LYS A 85 13.01 -5.09 19.56
N TRP A 86 12.22 -4.02 19.58
CA TRP A 86 11.11 -3.85 20.52
C TRP A 86 10.06 -4.96 20.36
N LEU A 87 9.73 -5.31 19.12
CA LEU A 87 8.81 -6.42 18.83
C LEU A 87 9.27 -7.73 19.47
N PHE A 88 10.52 -8.15 19.22
CA PHE A 88 11.04 -9.46 19.65
C PHE A 88 11.45 -9.53 21.12
N GLU A 89 12.05 -8.47 21.67
CA GLU A 89 12.57 -8.47 23.04
C GLU A 89 11.48 -8.15 24.10
N TYR A 90 10.40 -7.48 23.69
CA TYR A 90 9.34 -7.06 24.65
C TYR A 90 7.97 -7.60 24.24
N LYS A 91 7.42 -7.19 23.11
CA LYS A 91 6.03 -7.48 22.75
C LYS A 91 5.74 -8.96 22.55
N LEU A 92 6.61 -9.71 21.89
CA LEU A 92 6.42 -11.14 21.63
C LEU A 92 6.71 -12.02 22.84
N GLN A 93 7.36 -11.52 23.88
CA GLN A 93 7.63 -12.29 25.10
C GLN A 93 6.33 -12.74 25.78
N GLU A 94 5.30 -11.88 25.79
CA GLU A 94 3.98 -12.16 26.36
C GLU A 94 3.25 -13.32 25.62
N TYR A 95 3.64 -13.61 24.38
CA TYR A 95 2.96 -14.57 23.50
C TYR A 95 3.82 -15.76 23.08
N ARG A 96 5.00 -15.95 23.69
CA ARG A 96 5.92 -17.07 23.35
C ARG A 96 5.26 -18.43 23.38
N ASN A 97 4.38 -18.66 24.35
CA ASN A 97 3.67 -19.93 24.50
C ASN A 97 2.49 -20.09 23.53
N LYS A 98 2.06 -18.98 22.89
CA LYS A 98 0.93 -18.97 21.95
C LYS A 98 1.38 -19.01 20.49
N ILE A 99 2.60 -18.52 20.19
CA ILE A 99 3.17 -18.53 18.84
C ILE A 99 4.20 -19.65 18.78
N SER A 100 3.75 -20.81 18.29
CA SER A 100 4.64 -21.96 18.11
C SER A 100 5.71 -21.69 17.04
N ASN A 101 6.89 -22.27 17.22
CA ASN A 101 8.01 -22.20 16.27
C ASN A 101 8.48 -20.77 15.93
N LEU A 102 8.24 -19.78 16.81
CA LEU A 102 8.70 -18.41 16.59
C LEU A 102 10.21 -18.39 16.36
N ILE A 103 10.63 -17.75 15.28
CA ILE A 103 12.01 -17.65 14.85
C ILE A 103 12.74 -16.48 15.53
N SER A 104 14.07 -16.42 15.38
CA SER A 104 14.86 -15.30 15.88
C SER A 104 14.57 -14.00 15.11
N ARG A 105 14.84 -12.84 15.73
CA ARG A 105 14.70 -11.52 15.10
C ARG A 105 15.49 -11.41 13.79
N ARG A 106 16.71 -11.98 13.74
CA ARG A 106 17.54 -11.98 12.53
C ARG A 106 16.88 -12.76 11.39
N GLN A 107 16.42 -13.97 11.69
CA GLN A 107 15.70 -14.80 10.70
C GLN A 107 14.42 -14.11 10.23
N PHE A 108 13.68 -13.46 11.12
CA PHE A 108 12.49 -12.70 10.77
C PHE A 108 12.83 -11.55 9.80
N ASN A 109 13.85 -10.73 10.12
CA ASN A 109 14.27 -9.63 9.25
C ASN A 109 14.66 -10.11 7.85
N ASP A 110 15.42 -11.21 7.77
CA ASP A 110 15.87 -11.74 6.49
C ASP A 110 14.71 -12.36 5.69
N ARG A 111 13.82 -13.07 6.36
CA ARG A 111 12.64 -13.65 5.71
C ARG A 111 11.60 -12.59 5.30
N ARG A 112 11.38 -11.57 6.12
CA ARG A 112 10.50 -10.44 5.79
C ARG A 112 10.86 -9.80 4.44
N LYS A 113 12.14 -9.62 4.15
CA LYS A 113 12.61 -9.11 2.85
C LYS A 113 12.30 -10.10 1.72
N LYS A 114 12.49 -11.40 1.95
CA LYS A 114 12.23 -12.46 0.96
C LYS A 114 10.73 -12.67 0.68
N THR A 115 9.88 -12.41 1.65
CA THR A 115 8.43 -12.56 1.53
C THR A 115 7.71 -11.28 1.12
N ALA A 116 8.45 -10.21 0.81
CA ALA A 116 7.86 -8.93 0.40
C ALA A 116 6.97 -9.05 -0.85
N GLY A 117 7.38 -9.86 -1.84
CA GLY A 117 6.56 -10.14 -3.03
C GLY A 117 5.25 -10.87 -2.71
N LEU A 118 5.29 -11.86 -1.80
CA LEU A 118 4.08 -12.54 -1.31
C LEU A 118 3.13 -11.55 -0.62
N CYS A 119 3.69 -10.69 0.24
CA CYS A 119 2.92 -9.65 0.94
C CYS A 119 2.22 -8.71 -0.04
N GLU A 120 2.94 -8.26 -1.08
CA GLU A 120 2.41 -7.38 -2.11
C GLU A 120 1.32 -8.05 -2.95
N GLU A 121 1.48 -9.31 -3.31
CA GLU A 121 0.49 -10.04 -4.10
C GLU A 121 -0.82 -10.24 -3.30
N ILE A 122 -0.72 -10.58 -2.01
CA ILE A 122 -1.89 -10.64 -1.11
C ILE A 122 -2.56 -9.27 -1.02
N ARG A 123 -1.79 -8.19 -0.88
CA ARG A 123 -2.30 -6.82 -0.85
C ARG A 123 -3.08 -6.47 -2.12
N LYS A 124 -2.54 -6.77 -3.30
CA LYS A 124 -3.20 -6.53 -4.60
C LYS A 124 -4.55 -7.24 -4.68
N ARG A 125 -4.60 -8.51 -4.29
CA ARG A 125 -5.86 -9.29 -4.27
C ARG A 125 -6.89 -8.71 -3.32
N LEU A 126 -6.46 -8.21 -2.16
CA LEU A 126 -7.33 -7.50 -1.21
C LEU A 126 -7.87 -6.20 -1.80
N ALA A 127 -7.02 -5.41 -2.45
CA ALA A 127 -7.42 -4.17 -3.09
C ALA A 127 -8.45 -4.42 -4.21
N CYS A 128 -8.16 -5.35 -5.11
CA CYS A 128 -9.10 -5.72 -6.18
C CYS A 128 -10.45 -6.21 -5.62
N LYS A 129 -10.45 -6.92 -4.47
CA LYS A 129 -11.69 -7.40 -3.85
C LYS A 129 -12.54 -6.29 -3.25
N MET A 130 -11.92 -5.22 -2.75
CA MET A 130 -12.63 -4.09 -2.14
C MET A 130 -13.21 -3.12 -3.16
N ASP A 131 -12.51 -2.91 -4.26
CA ASP A 131 -12.84 -1.94 -5.32
C ASP A 131 -13.09 -2.66 -6.67
N GLU A 132 -13.84 -3.76 -6.63
CA GLU A 132 -14.18 -4.52 -7.85
C GLU A 132 -15.01 -3.67 -8.82
N GLY A 133 -14.48 -3.44 -10.03
CA GLY A 133 -15.12 -2.61 -11.06
C GLY A 133 -14.89 -1.10 -10.92
N GLU A 134 -13.94 -0.67 -10.09
CA GLU A 134 -13.56 0.74 -10.00
C GLU A 134 -12.83 1.19 -11.27
N ASP A 135 -13.29 2.30 -11.86
CA ASP A 135 -12.73 2.92 -13.06
C ASP A 135 -12.27 4.38 -12.82
N PHE A 136 -12.38 4.87 -11.56
CA PHE A 136 -11.95 6.20 -11.15
C PHE A 136 -10.84 6.12 -10.11
N PHE A 137 -9.67 6.58 -10.48
CA PHE A 137 -8.50 6.54 -9.62
C PHE A 137 -7.95 7.94 -9.33
N ILE A 138 -7.17 8.04 -8.27
CA ILE A 138 -6.49 9.26 -7.85
C ILE A 138 -5.00 8.94 -7.71
N VAL A 139 -4.15 9.76 -8.31
CA VAL A 139 -2.69 9.66 -8.21
C VAL A 139 -2.12 10.85 -7.45
N ASP A 140 -1.19 10.59 -6.57
CA ASP A 140 -0.39 11.61 -5.89
C ASP A 140 0.95 11.03 -5.43
N SER A 141 1.88 11.88 -5.02
CA SER A 141 3.19 11.47 -4.52
C SER A 141 3.47 12.02 -3.13
N LYS A 142 4.26 11.26 -2.35
CA LYS A 142 4.68 11.62 -1.01
C LYS A 142 6.18 11.48 -0.84
N PRO A 143 6.88 12.51 -0.28
CA PRO A 143 8.29 12.39 0.09
C PRO A 143 8.53 11.30 1.12
N ILE A 144 9.55 10.46 0.88
CA ILE A 144 10.07 9.45 1.80
C ILE A 144 11.53 9.80 2.08
N GLU A 145 11.75 10.53 3.15
CA GLU A 145 13.08 10.91 3.59
C GLU A 145 13.85 9.69 4.09
N VAL A 146 15.09 9.54 3.64
CA VAL A 146 16.00 8.47 4.06
C VAL A 146 16.93 8.94 5.18
N CYS A 147 17.42 10.16 5.09
CA CYS A 147 18.23 10.79 6.12
C CYS A 147 18.19 12.32 5.93
N ARG A 148 18.64 13.05 6.96
CA ARG A 148 18.75 14.52 6.88
C ARG A 148 19.56 14.94 5.66
N VAL A 149 19.15 16.01 4.98
CA VAL A 149 19.77 16.57 3.76
C VAL A 149 21.30 16.69 3.89
N ALA A 150 21.80 17.21 5.01
CA ALA A 150 23.23 17.36 5.26
C ALA A 150 24.01 16.03 5.25
N ARG A 151 23.33 14.88 5.41
CA ARG A 151 23.95 13.54 5.37
C ARG A 151 23.80 12.84 4.02
N GLY A 152 23.05 13.40 3.09
CA GLY A 152 22.70 12.79 1.80
C GLY A 152 23.93 12.29 1.03
N LYS A 153 24.96 13.13 0.88
CA LYS A 153 26.22 12.77 0.18
C LYS A 153 26.98 11.59 0.83
N ARG A 154 26.75 11.30 2.11
CA ARG A 154 27.37 10.19 2.86
C ARG A 154 26.46 8.96 2.95
N CYS A 155 25.26 9.01 2.41
CA CYS A 155 24.32 7.91 2.44
C CYS A 155 24.87 6.72 1.63
N ARG A 156 24.79 5.54 2.24
CA ARG A 156 25.26 4.28 1.60
C ARG A 156 24.13 3.50 0.94
N MET A 157 22.89 3.92 1.14
CA MET A 157 21.73 3.26 0.54
C MET A 157 21.81 3.34 -0.99
N GLY A 158 21.42 2.27 -1.67
CA GLY A 158 21.48 2.17 -3.13
C GLY A 158 22.85 1.84 -3.72
N ARG A 159 23.93 1.80 -2.88
CA ARG A 159 25.28 1.39 -3.33
C ARG A 159 25.46 -0.13 -3.32
N THR A 160 24.66 -0.83 -2.55
CA THR A 160 24.66 -2.29 -2.41
C THR A 160 23.23 -2.81 -2.38
N GLY A 161 22.89 -3.80 -3.21
CA GLY A 161 21.59 -4.43 -3.25
C GLY A 161 21.07 -4.65 -4.68
N GLU A 162 19.98 -5.39 -4.81
CA GLU A 162 19.34 -5.73 -6.10
C GLU A 162 18.77 -4.49 -6.81
N PHE A 163 18.35 -3.48 -6.05
CA PHE A 163 17.84 -2.22 -6.59
C PHE A 163 18.98 -1.20 -6.66
N ALA A 164 19.52 -1.02 -7.85
CA ALA A 164 20.64 -0.09 -8.12
C ALA A 164 20.26 1.41 -8.02
N GLN A 165 19.01 1.74 -7.63
CA GLN A 165 18.58 3.13 -7.54
C GLN A 165 18.96 3.72 -6.17
N ALA A 166 19.96 4.57 -6.17
CA ALA A 166 20.31 5.36 -4.98
C ALA A 166 19.23 6.44 -4.72
N PRO A 167 18.97 6.80 -3.43
CA PRO A 167 18.16 7.99 -3.12
C PRO A 167 18.84 9.26 -3.62
N ASP A 168 18.06 10.32 -3.82
CA ASP A 168 18.54 11.59 -4.37
C ASP A 168 17.91 12.79 -3.64
N PHE A 169 18.42 13.98 -3.95
CA PHE A 169 17.85 15.23 -3.46
C PHE A 169 16.59 15.60 -4.23
N GLY A 170 15.57 16.03 -3.51
CA GLY A 170 14.33 16.52 -4.07
C GLY A 170 13.77 17.70 -3.31
N PHE A 171 12.80 18.37 -3.92
CA PHE A 171 12.09 19.48 -3.33
C PHE A 171 10.59 19.16 -3.26
N CYS A 172 10.02 19.33 -2.09
CA CYS A 172 8.58 19.18 -1.85
C CYS A 172 7.93 20.58 -1.87
N ALA A 173 7.29 20.93 -2.97
CA ALA A 173 6.71 22.26 -3.14
C ALA A 173 5.57 22.57 -2.14
N SER A 174 4.74 21.57 -1.80
CA SER A 174 3.64 21.74 -0.84
C SER A 174 4.09 22.05 0.59
N GLN A 175 5.28 21.59 0.97
CA GLN A 175 5.88 21.81 2.30
C GLN A 175 7.00 22.82 2.29
N ASN A 176 7.42 23.28 1.12
CA ASN A 176 8.56 24.19 0.89
C ASN A 176 9.86 23.69 1.53
N ILE A 177 10.14 22.37 1.41
CA ILE A 177 11.33 21.74 2.00
C ILE A 177 12.13 20.95 0.98
N TYR A 178 13.47 21.00 1.14
CA TYR A 178 14.38 20.04 0.51
C TYR A 178 14.50 18.78 1.34
N TYR A 179 14.54 17.62 0.70
CA TYR A 179 14.75 16.33 1.36
C TYR A 179 15.69 15.45 0.55
N PHE A 180 16.24 14.42 1.20
CA PHE A 180 17.06 13.41 0.55
C PHE A 180 16.41 12.04 0.71
N GLY A 181 16.01 11.42 -0.39
CA GLY A 181 15.29 10.15 -0.34
C GLY A 181 14.63 9.74 -1.64
N TYR A 182 13.40 9.29 -1.50
CA TYR A 182 12.53 8.82 -2.59
C TYR A 182 11.21 9.55 -2.56
N LYS A 183 10.44 9.43 -3.66
CA LYS A 183 9.01 9.72 -3.70
C LYS A 183 8.23 8.41 -3.75
N LEU A 184 7.25 8.29 -2.89
CA LEU A 184 6.23 7.25 -2.97
C LEU A 184 5.10 7.79 -3.85
N HIS A 185 4.97 7.27 -5.06
CA HIS A 185 3.80 7.47 -5.90
C HIS A 185 2.75 6.44 -5.54
N ALA A 186 1.50 6.84 -5.45
CA ALA A 186 0.39 5.92 -5.19
C ALA A 186 -0.81 6.25 -6.07
N VAL A 187 -1.46 5.20 -6.57
CA VAL A 187 -2.76 5.26 -7.22
C VAL A 187 -3.77 4.57 -6.32
N CYS A 188 -4.82 5.27 -5.94
CA CYS A 188 -5.89 4.72 -5.12
C CYS A 188 -7.26 4.91 -5.77
N GLY A 189 -8.20 4.02 -5.47
CA GLY A 189 -9.60 4.18 -5.82
C GLY A 189 -10.29 5.29 -5.01
N VAL A 190 -11.53 5.62 -5.36
CA VAL A 190 -12.35 6.62 -4.64
C VAL A 190 -12.64 6.18 -3.20
N SER A 191 -12.65 4.90 -2.93
CA SER A 191 -12.74 4.33 -1.57
C SER A 191 -11.55 4.68 -0.67
N GLY A 192 -10.37 5.00 -1.28
CA GLY A 192 -9.09 5.23 -0.63
C GLY A 192 -8.28 3.95 -0.45
N VAL A 193 -8.54 2.91 -1.25
CA VAL A 193 -7.72 1.69 -1.31
C VAL A 193 -6.59 1.90 -2.32
N ILE A 194 -5.35 1.61 -1.93
CA ILE A 194 -4.20 1.69 -2.83
C ILE A 194 -4.21 0.48 -3.78
N HIS A 195 -4.31 0.74 -5.08
CA HIS A 195 -4.21 -0.28 -6.13
C HIS A 195 -2.78 -0.53 -6.57
N SER A 196 -2.04 0.54 -6.88
CA SER A 196 -0.63 0.46 -7.24
C SER A 196 0.18 1.57 -6.57
N TYR A 197 1.47 1.36 -6.46
CA TYR A 197 2.42 2.34 -5.97
C TYR A 197 3.83 2.00 -6.46
N ASP A 198 4.69 3.00 -6.48
CA ASP A 198 6.10 2.84 -6.81
C ASP A 198 6.97 3.85 -6.02
N LEU A 199 8.26 3.60 -5.99
CA LEU A 199 9.28 4.45 -5.38
C LEU A 199 10.26 4.96 -6.44
N SER A 200 10.18 6.23 -6.77
CA SER A 200 11.18 6.90 -7.59
C SER A 200 12.20 7.66 -6.75
N LYS A 201 13.36 8.00 -7.33
CA LYS A 201 14.30 8.96 -6.72
C LYS A 201 13.60 10.30 -6.51
N ALA A 202 13.95 11.01 -5.44
CA ALA A 202 13.35 12.29 -5.11
C ALA A 202 13.51 13.36 -6.21
N SER A 203 14.55 13.26 -7.05
CA SER A 203 14.80 14.15 -8.20
C SER A 203 13.91 13.89 -9.42
N VAL A 204 13.26 12.72 -9.51
CA VAL A 204 12.44 12.36 -10.66
C VAL A 204 11.12 13.14 -10.63
N HIS A 205 10.70 13.68 -11.77
CA HIS A 205 9.44 14.41 -11.90
C HIS A 205 8.24 13.44 -11.81
N ASP A 206 7.16 13.85 -11.15
CA ASP A 206 5.99 13.00 -10.87
C ASP A 206 5.34 12.46 -12.14
N LEU A 207 5.32 13.24 -13.22
CA LEU A 207 4.79 12.83 -14.51
C LEU A 207 5.45 11.55 -15.09
N ASN A 208 6.71 11.27 -14.75
CA ASN A 208 7.39 10.08 -15.25
C ASN A 208 6.76 8.78 -14.74
N TYR A 209 6.16 8.79 -13.54
CA TYR A 209 5.43 7.64 -13.04
C TYR A 209 4.23 7.28 -13.92
N MET A 210 3.59 8.27 -14.54
CA MET A 210 2.42 8.03 -15.39
C MET A 210 2.75 7.23 -16.65
N LYS A 211 4.01 7.26 -17.13
CA LYS A 211 4.43 6.45 -18.28
C LYS A 211 4.35 4.94 -18.01
N ASP A 212 4.47 4.53 -16.74
CA ASP A 212 4.41 3.13 -16.33
C ASP A 212 2.98 2.70 -15.99
N VAL A 213 2.10 3.65 -15.66
CA VAL A 213 0.70 3.39 -15.26
C VAL A 213 -0.10 2.70 -16.36
N LYS A 214 0.15 3.02 -17.64
CA LYS A 214 -0.51 2.39 -18.79
C LYS A 214 -0.31 0.87 -18.93
N HIS A 215 0.70 0.32 -18.24
CA HIS A 215 0.91 -1.13 -18.21
C HIS A 215 0.04 -1.86 -17.19
N THR A 216 -0.64 -1.10 -16.33
CA THR A 216 -1.44 -1.65 -15.22
C THR A 216 -2.91 -1.30 -15.34
N TYR A 217 -3.23 -0.13 -15.91
CA TYR A 217 -4.60 0.40 -16.00
C TYR A 217 -5.02 0.56 -17.46
N HIS A 218 -6.32 0.36 -17.71
CA HIS A 218 -6.97 0.53 -19.01
C HIS A 218 -8.41 1.04 -18.80
N ASP A 219 -8.95 1.76 -19.79
CA ASP A 219 -10.35 2.18 -19.84
C ASP A 219 -10.84 2.88 -18.56
N CYS A 220 -10.02 3.80 -18.01
CA CYS A 220 -10.31 4.45 -16.73
C CYS A 220 -9.97 5.93 -16.72
N SER A 221 -10.42 6.63 -15.67
CA SER A 221 -10.05 8.02 -15.40
C SER A 221 -9.11 8.10 -14.20
N ILE A 222 -8.01 8.84 -14.32
CA ILE A 222 -7.05 9.07 -13.24
C ILE A 222 -6.98 10.57 -12.95
N TYR A 223 -7.19 10.96 -11.71
CA TYR A 223 -7.09 12.34 -11.25
C TYR A 223 -5.72 12.58 -10.60
N GLY A 224 -4.93 13.51 -11.19
CA GLY A 224 -3.65 13.92 -10.66
C GLY A 224 -3.63 15.40 -10.25
N ASP A 225 -2.63 15.82 -9.49
CA ASP A 225 -2.41 17.24 -9.21
C ASP A 225 -1.76 17.98 -10.40
N LYS A 226 -1.44 19.28 -10.23
CA LYS A 226 -0.77 20.09 -11.27
C LYS A 226 0.64 19.59 -11.64
N GLY A 227 1.25 18.73 -10.81
CA GLY A 227 2.53 18.08 -11.08
C GLY A 227 2.45 17.00 -12.17
N TYR A 228 1.24 16.51 -12.48
CA TYR A 228 0.99 15.50 -13.51
C TYR A 228 0.56 16.10 -14.86
N ILE A 229 0.57 17.42 -15.04
CA ILE A 229 0.24 18.04 -16.32
C ILE A 229 1.36 17.81 -17.33
N GLY A 230 1.03 17.20 -18.47
CA GLY A 230 1.92 16.99 -19.59
C GLY A 230 1.15 16.49 -20.81
N ALA A 231 0.97 17.35 -21.83
CA ALA A 231 0.14 17.05 -23.00
C ALA A 231 0.53 15.75 -23.71
N ASP A 232 1.83 15.54 -23.94
CA ASP A 232 2.33 14.36 -24.64
C ASP A 232 2.02 13.07 -23.85
N VAL A 233 2.18 13.10 -22.52
CA VAL A 233 1.90 11.92 -21.66
C VAL A 233 0.40 11.68 -21.55
N GLN A 234 -0.41 12.75 -21.45
CA GLN A 234 -1.88 12.63 -21.42
C GLN A 234 -2.41 12.03 -22.74
N LEU A 235 -1.86 12.44 -23.87
CA LEU A 235 -2.21 11.91 -25.20
C LEU A 235 -1.78 10.43 -25.31
N ASP A 236 -0.54 10.11 -24.97
CA ASP A 236 -0.04 8.72 -24.99
C ASP A 236 -0.88 7.78 -24.11
N LEU A 237 -1.26 8.19 -22.91
CA LEU A 237 -2.13 7.42 -22.01
C LEU A 237 -3.51 7.18 -22.62
N PHE A 238 -4.07 8.20 -23.28
CA PHE A 238 -5.38 8.07 -23.92
C PHE A 238 -5.35 7.18 -25.14
N GLU A 239 -4.37 7.36 -26.03
CA GLU A 239 -4.26 6.60 -27.27
C GLU A 239 -3.87 5.14 -27.05
N THR A 240 -3.00 4.86 -26.08
CA THR A 240 -2.45 3.51 -25.86
C THR A 240 -3.22 2.66 -24.88
N ALA A 241 -3.91 3.25 -23.91
CA ALA A 241 -4.57 2.53 -22.83
C ALA A 241 -5.98 3.06 -22.49
N HIS A 242 -6.51 4.02 -23.24
CA HIS A 242 -7.79 4.68 -22.99
C HIS A 242 -7.88 5.28 -21.58
N ILE A 243 -6.75 5.73 -21.03
CA ILE A 243 -6.69 6.37 -19.73
C ILE A 243 -6.89 7.87 -19.89
N ARG A 244 -7.90 8.40 -19.24
CA ARG A 244 -8.13 9.84 -19.15
C ARG A 244 -7.42 10.39 -17.91
N LEU A 245 -6.24 11.02 -18.10
CA LEU A 245 -5.53 11.71 -17.02
C LEU A 245 -6.06 13.14 -16.88
N GLU A 246 -6.78 13.41 -15.80
CA GLU A 246 -7.38 14.71 -15.50
C GLU A 246 -6.58 15.45 -14.42
N CYS A 247 -6.17 16.66 -14.72
CA CYS A 247 -5.43 17.54 -13.82
C CYS A 247 -6.05 18.93 -13.77
N PRO A 248 -6.00 19.63 -12.62
CA PRO A 248 -6.50 21.01 -12.54
C PRO A 248 -5.65 21.95 -13.41
N TYR A 249 -6.30 22.84 -14.13
CA TYR A 249 -5.64 23.84 -14.95
C TYR A 249 -4.76 24.79 -14.11
N ARG A 250 -3.64 25.24 -14.70
CA ARG A 250 -2.84 26.33 -14.13
C ARG A 250 -3.47 27.66 -14.48
N LEU A 251 -3.40 28.67 -13.59
CA LEU A 251 -3.98 30.00 -13.81
C LEU A 251 -3.43 30.70 -15.06
N ASN A 252 -2.21 30.40 -15.47
CA ASN A 252 -1.54 30.93 -16.66
C ASN A 252 -1.75 30.08 -17.93
N GLN A 253 -2.61 29.07 -17.88
CA GLN A 253 -2.94 28.28 -19.06
C GLN A 253 -3.95 29.02 -19.92
N LYS A 254 -3.80 28.98 -21.27
CA LYS A 254 -4.69 29.72 -22.21
C LYS A 254 -6.15 29.27 -22.09
N ASP A 255 -6.35 27.97 -21.88
CA ASP A 255 -7.68 27.36 -21.79
C ASP A 255 -8.05 27.04 -20.34
N TRP A 256 -7.82 28.01 -19.44
CA TRP A 256 -8.11 27.84 -18.02
C TRP A 256 -9.61 27.61 -17.77
N ASN A 257 -9.91 26.51 -17.05
CA ASN A 257 -11.23 26.20 -16.54
C ASN A 257 -11.19 26.06 -15.01
N PRO A 258 -12.25 26.41 -14.30
CA PRO A 258 -12.31 26.21 -12.85
C PRO A 258 -12.20 24.75 -12.49
N THR A 259 -11.62 24.45 -11.31
CA THR A 259 -11.47 23.10 -10.82
C THR A 259 -12.81 22.43 -10.62
N PHE A 260 -13.01 21.28 -11.20
CA PHE A 260 -14.21 20.48 -11.05
C PHE A 260 -14.39 20.00 -9.59
N ILE A 261 -15.57 20.24 -8.99
CA ILE A 261 -15.83 19.95 -7.56
C ILE A 261 -15.58 18.48 -7.16
N PRO A 262 -15.97 17.45 -7.94
CA PRO A 262 -15.63 16.08 -7.65
C PRO A 262 -14.15 15.82 -7.53
N PHE A 263 -13.31 16.49 -8.35
CA PHE A 263 -11.86 16.40 -8.27
C PHE A 263 -11.32 16.87 -6.90
N ALA A 264 -11.80 17.99 -6.37
CA ALA A 264 -11.37 18.47 -5.06
C ALA A 264 -11.74 17.48 -3.92
N LYS A 265 -12.89 16.82 -4.03
CA LYS A 265 -13.31 15.77 -3.07
C LYS A 265 -12.47 14.51 -3.18
N ALA A 266 -12.16 14.08 -4.40
CA ALA A 266 -11.31 12.93 -4.67
C ALA A 266 -9.90 13.12 -4.12
N ARG A 267 -9.29 14.29 -4.34
CA ARG A 267 -7.96 14.62 -3.82
C ARG A 267 -7.86 14.50 -2.29
N LYS A 268 -8.87 14.93 -1.54
CA LYS A 268 -8.89 14.75 -0.08
C LYS A 268 -8.75 13.28 0.34
N ARG A 269 -9.13 12.34 -0.51
CA ARG A 269 -9.04 10.92 -0.21
C ARG A 269 -7.59 10.45 -0.13
N ILE A 270 -6.78 10.77 -1.14
CA ILE A 270 -5.38 10.37 -1.16
C ILE A 270 -4.55 11.12 -0.11
N GLU A 271 -4.88 12.40 0.17
CA GLU A 271 -4.28 13.16 1.27
C GLU A 271 -4.54 12.50 2.63
N THR A 272 -5.79 12.07 2.89
CA THR A 272 -6.15 11.31 4.11
C THR A 272 -5.38 10.00 4.20
N LEU A 273 -5.24 9.30 3.09
CA LEU A 273 -4.51 8.04 3.01
C LEU A 273 -3.02 8.24 3.34
N PHE A 274 -2.38 9.27 2.78
CA PHE A 274 -0.99 9.60 3.12
C PHE A 274 -0.81 10.04 4.57
N SER A 275 -1.80 10.72 5.16
CA SER A 275 -1.81 11.03 6.59
C SER A 275 -1.86 9.75 7.43
N GLN A 276 -2.76 8.82 7.10
CA GLN A 276 -2.84 7.53 7.80
C GLN A 276 -1.53 6.73 7.70
N LEU A 277 -0.91 6.67 6.51
CA LEU A 277 0.41 6.04 6.34
C LEU A 277 1.49 6.71 7.19
N THR A 278 1.41 8.03 7.38
CA THR A 278 2.39 8.78 8.19
C THR A 278 2.16 8.60 9.67
N ASP A 279 0.93 8.79 10.13
CA ASP A 279 0.61 8.91 11.56
C ASP A 279 0.45 7.53 12.21
N GLN A 280 -0.27 6.62 11.56
CA GLN A 280 -0.54 5.29 12.11
C GLN A 280 0.58 4.29 11.75
N PHE A 281 0.99 4.26 10.47
CA PHE A 281 1.98 3.29 10.01
C PHE A 281 3.39 3.84 9.94
N MET A 282 3.60 5.10 10.31
CA MET A 282 4.91 5.75 10.43
C MET A 282 5.80 5.55 9.18
N VAL A 283 5.23 5.74 7.97
CA VAL A 283 5.92 5.47 6.69
C VAL A 283 7.20 6.30 6.51
N ILE A 284 7.25 7.48 7.11
CA ILE A 284 8.43 8.36 7.10
C ILE A 284 9.51 7.92 8.10
N ARG A 285 9.19 7.08 9.09
CA ARG A 285 10.19 6.53 10.05
C ARG A 285 10.84 5.31 9.43
N ASN A 286 12.03 5.50 8.91
CA ASN A 286 12.75 4.42 8.25
C ASN A 286 14.14 4.21 8.86
N TYR A 287 14.38 3.01 9.35
CA TYR A 287 15.67 2.57 9.90
C TYR A 287 16.41 1.61 8.97
N ALA A 288 15.95 1.43 7.74
CA ALA A 288 16.59 0.56 6.77
C ALA A 288 17.98 1.11 6.39
N LYS A 289 18.94 0.22 6.26
CA LYS A 289 20.31 0.54 5.86
C LYS A 289 20.56 0.29 4.37
N ILE A 290 19.70 -0.50 3.75
CA ILE A 290 19.77 -0.90 2.34
C ILE A 290 18.40 -0.71 1.68
N THR A 291 18.40 -0.55 0.37
CA THR A 291 17.19 -0.28 -0.45
C THR A 291 16.15 -1.39 -0.31
N ASN A 292 16.54 -2.67 -0.40
CA ASN A 292 15.61 -3.80 -0.23
C ASN A 292 14.92 -3.80 1.14
N GLY A 293 15.64 -3.38 2.19
CA GLY A 293 15.07 -3.23 3.52
C GLY A 293 14.04 -2.09 3.60
N LEU A 294 14.27 -0.99 2.88
CA LEU A 294 13.33 0.12 2.75
C LEU A 294 12.06 -0.33 2.03
N PHE A 295 12.20 -0.95 0.85
CA PHE A 295 11.07 -1.44 0.06
C PHE A 295 10.22 -2.43 0.86
N ALA A 296 10.82 -3.44 1.50
CA ALA A 296 10.10 -4.40 2.32
C ALA A 296 9.30 -3.74 3.47
N ARG A 297 9.83 -2.66 4.06
CA ARG A 297 9.13 -1.88 5.08
C ARG A 297 7.96 -1.09 4.51
N ILE A 298 8.12 -0.45 3.36
CA ILE A 298 7.05 0.32 2.70
C ILE A 298 5.93 -0.62 2.26
N ILE A 299 6.27 -1.76 1.63
CA ILE A 299 5.31 -2.82 1.29
C ILE A 299 4.52 -3.24 2.54
N GLY A 300 5.21 -3.54 3.65
CA GLY A 300 4.56 -3.93 4.89
C GLY A 300 3.58 -2.88 5.43
N LYS A 301 3.93 -1.60 5.38
CA LYS A 301 3.09 -0.49 5.87
C LYS A 301 1.84 -0.29 5.00
N ILE A 302 2.01 -0.29 3.68
CA ILE A 302 0.90 -0.17 2.75
C ILE A 302 -0.02 -1.40 2.86
N SER A 303 0.56 -2.60 2.96
CA SER A 303 -0.22 -3.84 3.12
C SER A 303 -0.98 -3.88 4.46
N ALA A 304 -0.39 -3.38 5.55
CA ALA A 304 -1.07 -3.30 6.83
C ALA A 304 -2.25 -2.31 6.79
N LEU A 305 -2.11 -1.18 6.09
CA LEU A 305 -3.22 -0.28 5.81
C LEU A 305 -4.32 -1.00 5.01
N THR A 306 -3.97 -1.67 3.91
CA THR A 306 -4.94 -2.40 3.04
C THR A 306 -5.67 -3.51 3.81
N VAL A 307 -4.96 -4.28 4.64
CA VAL A 307 -5.58 -5.31 5.49
C VAL A 307 -6.53 -4.69 6.52
N SER A 308 -6.17 -3.55 7.11
CA SER A 308 -7.06 -2.82 8.03
C SER A 308 -8.31 -2.31 7.33
N GLN A 309 -8.17 -1.82 6.09
CA GLN A 309 -9.29 -1.45 5.23
C GLN A 309 -10.17 -2.66 4.91
N TYR A 310 -9.58 -3.80 4.59
CA TYR A 310 -10.32 -5.04 4.33
C TYR A 310 -11.08 -5.54 5.58
N MET A 311 -10.49 -5.42 6.78
CA MET A 311 -11.20 -5.72 8.02
C MET A 311 -12.45 -4.84 8.20
N ASN A 312 -12.35 -3.56 7.85
CA ASN A 312 -13.53 -2.68 7.85
C ASN A 312 -14.56 -3.12 6.82
N TYR A 313 -14.11 -3.44 5.61
CA TYR A 313 -14.96 -3.89 4.50
C TYR A 313 -15.81 -5.11 4.89
N ILE A 314 -15.19 -6.19 5.41
CA ILE A 314 -15.92 -7.40 5.82
C ILE A 314 -16.85 -7.18 7.02
N ASN A 315 -16.59 -6.16 7.84
CA ASN A 315 -17.42 -5.80 9.00
C ASN A 315 -18.48 -4.73 8.66
N GLY A 316 -18.65 -4.35 7.40
CA GLY A 316 -19.61 -3.30 6.98
C GLY A 316 -19.27 -1.91 7.55
N LYS A 317 -18.00 -1.65 7.86
CA LYS A 317 -17.53 -0.35 8.37
C LYS A 317 -16.95 0.50 7.23
N PRO A 318 -16.93 1.83 7.37
CA PRO A 318 -16.31 2.70 6.36
C PRO A 318 -14.84 2.33 6.12
N ILE A 319 -14.50 1.93 4.89
CA ILE A 319 -13.17 1.42 4.50
C ILE A 319 -12.07 2.39 4.91
N GLY A 320 -12.21 3.68 4.59
CA GLY A 320 -11.21 4.70 4.87
C GLY A 320 -11.05 5.11 6.34
N ARG A 321 -11.84 4.56 7.28
CA ARG A 321 -11.75 4.84 8.72
C ARG A 321 -11.07 3.70 9.48
N ILE A 322 -9.77 3.54 9.26
CA ILE A 322 -8.97 2.42 9.80
C ILE A 322 -9.05 2.24 11.33
N LYS A 323 -9.38 3.28 12.09
CA LYS A 323 -9.55 3.19 13.55
C LYS A 323 -10.52 2.08 13.99
N TYR A 324 -11.51 1.73 13.17
CA TYR A 324 -12.44 0.65 13.50
C TYR A 324 -11.83 -0.75 13.35
N ALA A 325 -10.80 -0.90 12.55
CA ALA A 325 -10.06 -2.15 12.41
C ALA A 325 -8.93 -2.28 13.43
N LEU A 326 -8.43 -1.15 13.95
CA LEU A 326 -7.30 -1.11 14.88
C LEU A 326 -7.74 -1.22 16.35
N ASN A 327 -9.02 -0.90 16.63
CA ASN A 327 -9.60 -0.96 17.98
C ASN A 327 -10.41 -2.30 18.19
#